data_c8c93375326c4a8c454efc703d1cba0c
#
_entry.id   c8c93375326c4a8c454efc703d1cba0c
#
_cell.length_a   1.000
_cell.length_b   1.000
_cell.length_c   1.000
_cell.angle_alpha   90.00
_cell.angle_beta   90.00
_cell.angle_gamma   90.00
#
_symmetry.space_group_name_H-M   'P 1'
#
loop_
_entity.id
_entity.type
_entity.pdbx_description
1 polymer ?
#
loop_
_entity_poly.entity_id
_entity_poly.type
_entity_poly.pdbx_seq_one_letter_code
_entity_poly.pdbx_strand_id
1 'polypeptide(L)'
;SGGAGSGKTYSLVQVIKQVLTSNPTVKVACITYTNAAVKEIEERVNHKNLNVSTIHDFLWDNIKHFQKELKESLIALFNDEDVKQLKIDDLTSVPSDYYENREEPVSIQYKEYLKLRDGIISHDELLILSEYMFRKYWKLCDIVKDKYKFIFIDEYQDTHEEVVKILLEYLPRTTKKCIIGFFGDAMQAIYDTGIGDIDAYKGDGKGQVKEVKKVQNRRNPRAVITLANRLRTDGIIQEASGDIT
;
A
#
# COMPACT_ATOMS: atom_id res chain seq x y z
N SER A 1 10.48 -2.63 11.72
CA SER A 1 10.82 -4.05 11.41
C SER A 1 10.76 -4.92 12.65
N GLY A 2 10.28 -6.14 12.51
CA GLY A 2 10.24 -7.09 13.62
C GLY A 2 9.89 -8.50 13.16
N GLY A 3 10.62 -9.52 13.64
CA GLY A 3 10.43 -10.90 13.23
C GLY A 3 9.05 -11.49 13.57
N ALA A 4 8.80 -12.72 13.08
CA ALA A 4 7.59 -13.46 13.38
C ALA A 4 7.38 -13.58 14.91
N GLY A 5 6.17 -13.31 15.39
CA GLY A 5 5.87 -13.35 16.83
C GLY A 5 6.26 -12.12 17.64
N SER A 6 6.87 -11.08 17.02
CA SER A 6 7.21 -9.83 17.71
C SER A 6 6.01 -8.93 18.06
N GLY A 7 4.79 -9.30 17.63
CA GLY A 7 3.56 -8.52 17.86
C GLY A 7 3.48 -7.27 17.01
N LYS A 8 3.83 -7.33 15.72
CA LYS A 8 3.74 -6.22 14.76
C LYS A 8 2.32 -5.65 14.69
N THR A 9 1.32 -6.48 14.38
CA THR A 9 -0.10 -6.06 14.30
C THR A 9 -0.61 -5.51 15.63
N TYR A 10 -0.19 -6.07 16.77
CA TYR A 10 -0.51 -5.49 18.08
C TYR A 10 0.05 -4.08 18.21
N SER A 11 1.32 -3.87 17.82
CA SER A 11 1.93 -2.53 17.87
C SER A 11 1.27 -1.56 16.91
N LEU A 12 0.91 -2.00 15.71
CA LEU A 12 0.13 -1.20 14.75
C LEU A 12 -1.17 -0.71 15.38
N VAL A 13 -1.95 -1.63 15.95
CA VAL A 13 -3.22 -1.29 16.64
C VAL A 13 -3.00 -0.30 17.78
N GLN A 14 -1.94 -0.46 18.59
CA GLN A 14 -1.63 0.48 19.69
C GLN A 14 -1.25 1.86 19.15
N VAL A 15 -0.43 1.93 18.11
CA VAL A 15 -0.05 3.20 17.46
C VAL A 15 -1.28 3.90 16.89
N ILE A 16 -2.17 3.17 16.19
CA ILE A 16 -3.42 3.74 15.66
C ILE A 16 -4.28 4.31 16.78
N LYS A 17 -4.49 3.55 17.87
CA LYS A 17 -5.26 4.02 19.03
C LYS A 17 -4.67 5.27 19.66
N GLN A 18 -3.35 5.29 19.84
CA GLN A 18 -2.65 6.44 20.40
C GLN A 18 -2.79 7.68 19.50
N VAL A 19 -2.62 7.52 18.17
CA VAL A 19 -2.78 8.62 17.21
C VAL A 19 -4.19 9.19 17.26
N LEU A 20 -5.22 8.33 17.23
CA LEU A 20 -6.62 8.76 17.25
C LEU A 20 -7.01 9.43 18.58
N THR A 21 -6.45 8.96 19.70
CA THR A 21 -6.67 9.58 21.01
C THR A 21 -5.99 10.95 21.10
N SER A 22 -4.76 11.06 20.61
CA SER A 22 -4.00 12.33 20.65
C SER A 22 -4.47 13.34 19.60
N ASN A 23 -5.12 12.89 18.54
CA ASN A 23 -5.56 13.70 17.42
C ASN A 23 -6.98 13.34 16.99
N PRO A 24 -8.02 13.65 17.75
CA PRO A 24 -9.37 13.11 17.58
C PRO A 24 -10.07 13.57 16.28
N THR A 25 -9.55 14.58 15.60
CA THR A 25 -10.12 15.12 14.35
C THR A 25 -9.45 14.59 13.09
N VAL A 26 -8.29 13.96 13.19
CA VAL A 26 -7.55 13.46 12.02
C VAL A 26 -8.12 12.13 11.55
N LYS A 27 -8.06 11.90 10.23
CA LYS A 27 -8.33 10.59 9.65
C LYS A 27 -7.02 9.82 9.48
N VAL A 28 -7.09 8.53 9.80
CA VAL A 28 -6.02 7.56 9.67
C VAL A 28 -6.41 6.55 8.61
N ALA A 29 -5.54 6.26 7.66
CA ALA A 29 -5.66 5.11 6.78
C ALA A 29 -4.79 3.97 7.34
N CYS A 30 -5.33 2.76 7.34
CA CYS A 30 -4.58 1.53 7.59
C CYS A 30 -4.77 0.60 6.40
N ILE A 31 -3.67 0.28 5.74
CA ILE A 31 -3.66 -0.53 4.52
C ILE A 31 -3.12 -1.91 4.90
N THR A 32 -3.81 -2.95 4.47
CA THR A 32 -3.42 -4.34 4.70
C THR A 32 -3.60 -5.18 3.44
N TYR A 33 -3.09 -6.39 3.47
CA TYR A 33 -3.09 -7.25 2.29
C TYR A 33 -4.42 -8.01 2.08
N THR A 34 -5.13 -8.37 3.16
CA THR A 34 -6.31 -9.25 3.08
C THR A 34 -7.54 -8.65 3.76
N ASN A 35 -8.72 -9.01 3.26
CA ASN A 35 -10.00 -8.65 3.88
C ASN A 35 -10.15 -9.20 5.32
N ALA A 36 -9.49 -10.33 5.64
CA ALA A 36 -9.47 -10.87 7.00
C ALA A 36 -8.72 -9.94 7.96
N ALA A 37 -7.56 -9.42 7.53
CA ALA A 37 -6.79 -8.46 8.31
C ALA A 37 -7.51 -7.11 8.43
N VAL A 38 -8.24 -6.68 7.40
CA VAL A 38 -9.11 -5.48 7.48
C VAL A 38 -10.09 -5.61 8.65
N LYS A 39 -10.86 -6.70 8.68
CA LYS A 39 -11.85 -6.96 9.74
C LYS A 39 -11.21 -7.03 11.14
N GLU A 40 -10.09 -7.74 11.25
CA GLU A 40 -9.37 -7.86 12.52
C GLU A 40 -8.93 -6.49 13.08
N ILE A 41 -8.40 -5.61 12.24
CA ILE A 41 -7.95 -4.27 12.67
C ILE A 41 -9.16 -3.39 13.00
N GLU A 42 -10.22 -3.42 12.19
CA GLU A 42 -11.46 -2.66 12.44
C GLU A 42 -12.09 -3.05 13.78
N GLU A 43 -12.23 -4.34 14.06
CA GLU A 43 -12.79 -4.84 15.32
C GLU A 43 -11.93 -4.44 16.54
N ARG A 44 -10.60 -4.48 16.40
CA ARG A 44 -9.68 -4.13 17.49
C ARG A 44 -9.63 -2.64 17.81
N VAL A 45 -9.84 -1.78 16.83
CA VAL A 45 -9.74 -0.32 17.01
C VAL A 45 -11.10 0.33 17.14
N ASN A 46 -12.06 -0.02 16.28
CA ASN A 46 -13.44 0.46 16.24
C ASN A 46 -13.58 1.99 16.40
N HIS A 47 -13.06 2.75 15.43
CA HIS A 47 -13.05 4.21 15.50
C HIS A 47 -13.49 4.84 14.18
N LYS A 48 -14.41 5.82 14.22
CA LYS A 48 -15.00 6.49 13.04
C LYS A 48 -14.01 7.19 12.10
N ASN A 49 -12.86 7.61 12.63
CA ASN A 49 -11.81 8.30 11.86
C ASN A 49 -10.71 7.35 11.39
N LEU A 50 -10.86 6.04 11.59
CA LEU A 50 -10.02 5.02 11.00
C LEU A 50 -10.69 4.51 9.73
N ASN A 51 -9.94 4.46 8.65
CA ASN A 51 -10.29 3.76 7.41
C ASN A 51 -9.31 2.61 7.24
N VAL A 52 -9.80 1.39 7.33
CA VAL A 52 -9.01 0.18 7.05
C VAL A 52 -9.46 -0.37 5.71
N SER A 53 -8.53 -0.72 4.86
CA SER A 53 -8.84 -1.24 3.52
C SER A 53 -7.71 -2.11 2.99
N THR A 54 -8.00 -2.87 1.94
CA THR A 54 -6.94 -3.50 1.16
C THR A 54 -6.16 -2.44 0.37
N ILE A 55 -5.00 -2.84 -0.16
CA ILE A 55 -4.19 -1.98 -1.05
C ILE A 55 -5.03 -1.51 -2.25
N HIS A 56 -5.74 -2.43 -2.89
CA HIS A 56 -6.53 -2.14 -4.09
C HIS A 56 -7.71 -1.22 -3.78
N ASP A 57 -8.43 -1.47 -2.69
CA ASP A 57 -9.54 -0.60 -2.28
C ASP A 57 -9.03 0.80 -1.92
N PHE A 58 -7.89 0.92 -1.23
CA PHE A 58 -7.28 2.21 -0.92
C PHE A 58 -6.95 2.99 -2.19
N LEU A 59 -6.30 2.37 -3.16
CA LEU A 59 -5.96 3.02 -4.41
C LEU A 59 -7.22 3.44 -5.18
N TRP A 60 -8.15 2.51 -5.37
CA TRP A 60 -9.38 2.77 -6.10
C TRP A 60 -10.21 3.89 -5.47
N ASP A 61 -10.39 3.89 -4.17
CA ASP A 61 -11.14 4.92 -3.43
C ASP A 61 -10.55 6.33 -3.55
N ASN A 62 -9.28 6.44 -3.86
CA ASN A 62 -8.62 7.73 -4.05
C ASN A 62 -8.58 8.19 -5.51
N ILE A 63 -8.82 7.32 -6.49
CA ILE A 63 -8.79 7.71 -7.92
C ILE A 63 -10.13 7.59 -8.64
N LYS A 64 -11.07 6.76 -8.19
CA LYS A 64 -12.33 6.41 -8.90
C LYS A 64 -13.19 7.60 -9.32
N HIS A 65 -13.10 8.72 -8.61
CA HIS A 65 -13.88 9.92 -8.91
C HIS A 65 -13.30 10.78 -10.05
N PHE A 66 -12.07 10.51 -10.47
CA PHE A 66 -11.36 11.27 -11.51
C PHE A 66 -11.50 10.57 -12.87
N GLN A 67 -12.74 10.39 -13.31
CA GLN A 67 -13.08 9.59 -14.50
C GLN A 67 -12.40 10.09 -15.78
N LYS A 68 -12.25 11.40 -15.94
CA LYS A 68 -11.56 11.99 -17.09
C LYS A 68 -10.09 11.59 -17.09
N GLU A 69 -9.42 11.82 -15.98
CA GLU A 69 -8.00 11.52 -15.79
C GLU A 69 -7.73 9.99 -15.84
N LEU A 70 -8.68 9.17 -15.37
CA LEU A 70 -8.62 7.71 -15.49
C LEU A 70 -8.63 7.26 -16.95
N LYS A 71 -9.56 7.78 -17.76
CA LYS A 71 -9.64 7.48 -19.19
C LYS A 71 -8.39 7.92 -19.94
N GLU A 72 -7.96 9.17 -19.74
CA GLU A 72 -6.74 9.72 -20.35
C GLU A 72 -5.50 8.92 -19.96
N SER A 73 -5.40 8.48 -18.71
CA SER A 73 -4.26 7.69 -18.22
C SER A 73 -4.28 6.27 -18.79
N LEU A 74 -5.44 5.64 -18.85
CA LEU A 74 -5.59 4.29 -19.39
C LEU A 74 -5.27 4.26 -20.90
N ILE A 75 -5.70 5.26 -21.66
CA ILE A 75 -5.37 5.43 -23.07
C ILE A 75 -3.85 5.65 -23.25
N ALA A 76 -3.24 6.49 -22.41
CA ALA A 76 -1.81 6.74 -22.49
C ALA A 76 -0.99 5.47 -22.21
N LEU A 77 -1.36 4.69 -21.21
CA LEU A 77 -0.74 3.42 -20.87
C LEU A 77 -0.96 2.36 -21.92
N PHE A 78 -2.14 2.34 -22.55
CA PHE A 78 -2.42 1.43 -23.67
C PHE A 78 -1.49 1.70 -24.86
N ASN A 79 -1.27 2.98 -25.19
CA ASN A 79 -0.44 3.42 -26.32
C ASN A 79 1.07 3.41 -25.99
N ASP A 80 1.46 3.13 -24.75
CA ASP A 80 2.84 3.01 -24.33
C ASP A 80 3.37 1.61 -24.68
N GLU A 81 4.40 1.53 -25.52
CA GLU A 81 5.00 0.27 -25.98
C GLU A 81 5.67 -0.52 -24.84
N ASP A 82 6.12 0.16 -23.80
CA ASP A 82 6.79 -0.46 -22.66
C ASP A 82 5.79 -1.14 -21.71
N VAL A 83 4.50 -0.77 -21.76
CA VAL A 83 3.44 -1.33 -20.93
C VAL A 83 2.74 -2.47 -21.66
N LYS A 84 3.08 -3.71 -21.30
CA LYS A 84 2.54 -4.92 -21.94
C LYS A 84 1.21 -5.39 -21.36
N GLN A 85 0.96 -5.08 -20.09
CA GLN A 85 -0.20 -5.56 -19.33
C GLN A 85 -1.52 -4.91 -19.77
N LEU A 86 -1.44 -3.67 -20.27
CA LEU A 86 -2.60 -2.87 -20.65
C LEU A 86 -2.79 -2.84 -22.17
N LYS A 87 -3.02 -4.00 -22.77
CA LYS A 87 -3.28 -4.11 -24.23
C LYS A 87 -4.69 -4.61 -24.46
N ILE A 88 -5.32 -4.10 -25.52
CA ILE A 88 -6.60 -4.59 -26.03
C ILE A 88 -6.30 -5.44 -27.25
N ASP A 89 -6.76 -6.70 -27.24
CA ASP A 89 -6.58 -7.60 -28.35
C ASP A 89 -7.02 -6.95 -29.67
N ASP A 90 -6.25 -7.19 -30.72
CA ASP A 90 -6.46 -6.69 -32.09
C ASP A 90 -6.29 -5.16 -32.28
N LEU A 91 -5.84 -4.42 -31.26
CA LEU A 91 -5.54 -3.00 -31.37
C LEU A 91 -4.07 -2.71 -31.08
N THR A 92 -3.42 -1.99 -31.97
CA THR A 92 -2.04 -1.52 -31.76
C THR A 92 -1.99 -0.16 -31.08
N SER A 93 -3.04 0.66 -31.27
CA SER A 93 -3.22 1.96 -30.61
C SER A 93 -4.70 2.30 -30.53
N VAL A 94 -5.06 3.21 -29.62
CA VAL A 94 -6.42 3.74 -29.47
C VAL A 94 -6.41 5.26 -29.52
N PRO A 95 -7.45 5.90 -30.09
CA PRO A 95 -7.57 7.36 -30.12
C PRO A 95 -7.86 7.92 -28.73
N SER A 96 -7.60 9.22 -28.55
CA SER A 96 -7.78 9.91 -27.28
C SER A 96 -9.22 9.94 -26.75
N ASP A 97 -10.20 9.77 -27.63
CA ASP A 97 -11.63 9.75 -27.33
C ASP A 97 -12.22 8.32 -27.27
N TYR A 98 -11.38 7.27 -27.21
CA TYR A 98 -11.78 5.86 -27.27
C TYR A 98 -12.91 5.47 -26.33
N TYR A 99 -12.94 6.01 -25.10
CA TYR A 99 -13.99 5.73 -24.12
C TYR A 99 -15.14 6.74 -24.14
N GLU A 100 -15.02 7.82 -24.91
CA GLU A 100 -16.01 8.89 -24.99
C GLU A 100 -16.87 8.79 -26.28
N ASN A 101 -16.24 8.35 -27.37
CA ASN A 101 -16.90 8.25 -28.68
C ASN A 101 -17.63 6.91 -28.83
N ARG A 102 -18.59 6.65 -27.95
CA ARG A 102 -19.45 5.47 -27.95
C ARG A 102 -20.91 5.86 -27.76
N GLU A 103 -21.83 4.96 -28.17
CA GLU A 103 -23.27 5.16 -27.98
C GLU A 103 -23.62 5.45 -26.51
N GLU A 104 -22.95 4.80 -25.57
CA GLU A 104 -23.02 5.09 -24.14
C GLU A 104 -21.63 5.45 -23.58
N PRO A 105 -21.51 6.55 -22.82
CA PRO A 105 -20.25 6.93 -22.18
C PRO A 105 -19.75 5.84 -21.21
N VAL A 106 -18.54 5.36 -21.45
CA VAL A 106 -17.91 4.33 -20.61
C VAL A 106 -17.31 4.99 -19.37
N SER A 107 -17.63 4.47 -18.19
CA SER A 107 -16.92 4.80 -16.95
C SER A 107 -15.91 3.72 -16.63
N ILE A 108 -14.71 4.13 -16.23
CA ILE A 108 -13.70 3.17 -15.77
C ILE A 108 -14.16 2.57 -14.44
N GLN A 109 -14.11 1.24 -14.34
CA GLN A 109 -14.55 0.46 -13.19
C GLN A 109 -13.47 -0.53 -12.79
N TYR A 110 -13.32 -0.75 -11.49
CA TYR A 110 -12.47 -1.78 -10.93
C TYR A 110 -13.31 -3.00 -10.54
N LYS A 111 -12.92 -4.17 -11.02
CA LYS A 111 -13.58 -5.47 -10.76
C LYS A 111 -12.53 -6.60 -10.66
N GLU A 112 -12.97 -7.78 -10.28
CA GLU A 112 -12.12 -8.97 -10.20
C GLU A 112 -11.67 -9.53 -11.57
N TYR A 113 -12.22 -9.00 -12.67
CA TYR A 113 -11.90 -9.44 -14.04
C TYR A 113 -11.56 -8.24 -14.92
N LEU A 114 -10.75 -8.49 -15.95
CA LEU A 114 -10.29 -7.52 -16.93
C LEU A 114 -11.21 -7.49 -18.16
N LYS A 115 -11.66 -6.30 -18.56
CA LYS A 115 -12.35 -6.06 -19.84
C LYS A 115 -12.08 -4.62 -20.30
N LEU A 116 -10.86 -4.38 -20.78
CA LEU A 116 -10.37 -3.02 -21.12
C LEU A 116 -11.24 -2.31 -22.14
N ARG A 117 -11.81 -3.05 -23.11
CA ARG A 117 -12.74 -2.46 -24.10
C ARG A 117 -13.93 -1.76 -23.44
N ASP A 118 -14.40 -2.26 -22.31
CA ASP A 118 -15.56 -1.72 -21.59
C ASP A 118 -15.13 -0.85 -20.37
N GLY A 119 -13.84 -0.51 -20.29
CA GLY A 119 -13.31 0.29 -19.19
C GLY A 119 -13.21 -0.46 -17.87
N ILE A 120 -13.22 -1.80 -17.87
CA ILE A 120 -13.09 -2.61 -16.65
C ILE A 120 -11.63 -3.02 -16.50
N ILE A 121 -11.05 -2.65 -15.37
CA ILE A 121 -9.69 -2.99 -14.94
C ILE A 121 -9.71 -3.97 -13.77
N SER A 122 -8.72 -4.84 -13.67
CA SER A 122 -8.54 -5.77 -12.57
C SER A 122 -7.44 -5.31 -11.60
N HIS A 123 -6.94 -6.20 -10.74
CA HIS A 123 -5.99 -5.88 -9.67
C HIS A 123 -4.67 -5.31 -10.20
N ASP A 124 -4.06 -5.98 -11.17
CA ASP A 124 -2.74 -5.60 -11.69
C ASP A 124 -2.79 -4.27 -12.46
N GLU A 125 -3.84 -4.09 -13.29
CA GLU A 125 -4.01 -2.85 -14.05
C GLU A 125 -4.31 -1.66 -13.13
N LEU A 126 -5.00 -1.89 -12.01
CA LEU A 126 -5.25 -0.86 -11.02
C LEU A 126 -3.94 -0.34 -10.39
N LEU A 127 -2.98 -1.22 -10.11
CA LEU A 127 -1.68 -0.84 -9.56
C LEU A 127 -0.92 0.07 -10.54
N ILE A 128 -0.78 -0.38 -11.79
CA ILE A 128 -0.09 0.35 -12.86
C ILE A 128 -0.77 1.71 -13.13
N LEU A 129 -2.10 1.70 -13.25
CA LEU A 129 -2.89 2.90 -13.51
C LEU A 129 -2.78 3.90 -12.35
N SER A 130 -2.83 3.41 -11.10
CA SER A 130 -2.68 4.26 -9.92
C SER A 130 -1.29 4.90 -9.86
N GLU A 131 -0.24 4.11 -10.08
CA GLU A 131 1.14 4.61 -10.12
C GLU A 131 1.26 5.75 -11.15
N TYR A 132 0.81 5.49 -12.38
CA TYR A 132 0.83 6.47 -13.45
C TYR A 132 0.07 7.75 -13.09
N MET A 133 -1.12 7.63 -12.51
CA MET A 133 -1.94 8.78 -12.12
C MET A 133 -1.29 9.61 -11.01
N PHE A 134 -0.77 8.99 -9.94
CA PHE A 134 -0.08 9.70 -8.87
C PHE A 134 1.22 10.36 -9.35
N ARG A 135 1.92 9.75 -10.30
CA ARG A 135 3.10 10.32 -10.94
C ARG A 135 2.76 11.55 -11.78
N LYS A 136 1.70 11.48 -12.57
CA LYS A 136 1.27 12.51 -13.53
C LYS A 136 0.50 13.65 -12.86
N TYR A 137 -0.42 13.33 -11.95
CA TYR A 137 -1.33 14.29 -11.33
C TYR A 137 -0.97 14.53 -9.86
N TRP A 138 0.06 15.34 -9.60
CA TRP A 138 0.55 15.62 -8.25
C TRP A 138 -0.52 16.12 -7.26
N LYS A 139 -1.63 16.70 -7.74
CA LYS A 139 -2.77 17.11 -6.91
C LYS A 139 -3.44 15.92 -6.19
N LEU A 140 -3.36 14.71 -6.75
CA LEU A 140 -3.83 13.50 -6.06
C LEU A 140 -3.08 13.27 -4.76
N CYS A 141 -1.77 13.53 -4.76
CA CYS A 141 -0.96 13.44 -3.55
C CYS A 141 -1.44 14.40 -2.46
N ASP A 142 -1.80 15.63 -2.82
CA ASP A 142 -2.33 16.60 -1.88
C ASP A 142 -3.72 16.21 -1.34
N ILE A 143 -4.59 15.67 -2.21
CA ILE A 143 -5.92 15.19 -1.82
C ILE A 143 -5.80 14.05 -0.80
N VAL A 144 -4.92 13.08 -1.06
CA VAL A 144 -4.68 11.97 -0.12
C VAL A 144 -4.15 12.48 1.22
N LYS A 145 -3.20 13.42 1.22
CA LYS A 145 -2.65 14.01 2.44
C LYS A 145 -3.63 14.92 3.20
N ASP A 146 -4.59 15.52 2.51
CA ASP A 146 -5.69 16.24 3.17
C ASP A 146 -6.66 15.27 3.83
N LYS A 147 -6.95 14.17 3.15
CA LYS A 147 -7.85 13.13 3.64
C LYS A 147 -7.24 12.37 4.81
N TYR A 148 -5.94 12.02 4.74
CA TYR A 148 -5.25 11.21 5.74
C TYR A 148 -3.97 11.89 6.22
N LYS A 149 -3.88 12.14 7.53
CA LYS A 149 -2.65 12.66 8.16
C LYS A 149 -1.69 11.56 8.57
N PHE A 150 -2.19 10.33 8.66
CA PHE A 150 -1.41 9.13 8.95
C PHE A 150 -1.86 8.02 8.00
N ILE A 151 -0.89 7.34 7.41
CA ILE A 151 -1.09 6.15 6.57
C ILE A 151 -0.19 5.05 7.12
N PHE A 152 -0.80 3.96 7.55
CA PHE A 152 -0.08 2.79 8.07
C PHE A 152 -0.27 1.61 7.14
N ILE A 153 0.80 0.88 6.89
CA ILE A 153 0.81 -0.31 6.04
C ILE A 153 1.23 -1.50 6.89
N ASP A 154 0.36 -2.52 6.98
CA ASP A 154 0.69 -3.80 7.60
C ASP A 154 1.24 -4.77 6.56
N GLU A 155 2.16 -5.64 6.97
CA GLU A 155 2.86 -6.63 6.14
C GLU A 155 3.46 -6.00 4.87
N TYR A 156 4.22 -4.90 5.04
CA TYR A 156 4.74 -4.09 3.94
C TYR A 156 5.61 -4.87 2.94
N GLN A 157 6.23 -5.96 3.36
CA GLN A 157 7.10 -6.76 2.52
C GLN A 157 6.37 -7.42 1.34
N ASP A 158 5.04 -7.58 1.45
CA ASP A 158 4.18 -8.12 0.40
C ASP A 158 3.58 -7.00 -0.47
N THR A 159 3.96 -5.74 -0.24
CA THR A 159 3.46 -4.58 -0.96
C THR A 159 4.12 -4.48 -2.34
N HIS A 160 3.34 -4.19 -3.36
CA HIS A 160 3.81 -3.99 -4.73
C HIS A 160 4.66 -2.71 -4.87
N GLU A 161 5.63 -2.73 -5.78
CA GLU A 161 6.56 -1.62 -6.02
C GLU A 161 5.84 -0.31 -6.38
N GLU A 162 4.76 -0.39 -7.17
CA GLU A 162 3.93 0.75 -7.56
C GLU A 162 3.38 1.51 -6.34
N VAL A 163 2.93 0.76 -5.34
CA VAL A 163 2.38 1.34 -4.09
C VAL A 163 3.47 2.03 -3.29
N VAL A 164 4.65 1.42 -3.22
CA VAL A 164 5.80 2.00 -2.52
C VAL A 164 6.26 3.28 -3.20
N LYS A 165 6.32 3.31 -4.55
CA LYS A 165 6.60 4.55 -5.31
C LYS A 165 5.58 5.65 -5.00
N ILE A 166 4.29 5.31 -4.97
CA ILE A 166 3.24 6.28 -4.59
C ILE A 166 3.52 6.85 -3.21
N LEU A 167 3.77 6.00 -2.22
CA LEU A 167 3.90 6.41 -0.82
C LEU A 167 5.23 7.10 -0.51
N LEU A 168 6.36 6.64 -1.04
CA LEU A 168 7.69 7.10 -0.68
C LEU A 168 8.34 8.05 -1.71
N GLU A 169 7.86 8.06 -2.95
CA GLU A 169 8.41 8.96 -3.97
C GLU A 169 7.43 10.08 -4.35
N TYR A 170 6.14 9.77 -4.57
CA TYR A 170 5.21 10.76 -5.12
C TYR A 170 4.52 11.58 -4.03
N LEU A 171 4.03 10.96 -2.96
CA LEU A 171 3.46 11.71 -1.84
C LEU A 171 4.46 12.75 -1.26
N PRO A 172 5.75 12.46 -1.07
CA PRO A 172 6.71 13.45 -0.56
C PRO A 172 6.96 14.66 -1.46
N ARG A 173 6.62 14.59 -2.75
CA ARG A 173 6.82 15.72 -3.70
C ARG A 173 6.00 16.95 -3.36
N THR A 174 4.92 16.81 -2.63
CA THR A 174 4.08 17.96 -2.22
C THR A 174 4.39 18.42 -0.80
N THR A 175 4.08 19.68 -0.50
CA THR A 175 4.47 20.31 0.77
C THR A 175 3.60 19.92 1.97
N LYS A 176 2.41 19.36 1.72
CA LYS A 176 1.52 18.90 2.79
C LYS A 176 2.13 17.76 3.58
N LYS A 177 1.87 17.71 4.87
CA LYS A 177 2.45 16.70 5.77
C LYS A 177 1.51 15.50 5.91
N CYS A 178 2.10 14.31 5.80
CA CYS A 178 1.50 13.03 6.14
C CYS A 178 2.59 12.15 6.76
N ILE A 179 2.25 11.39 7.77
CA ILE A 179 3.16 10.43 8.40
C ILE A 179 2.81 9.04 7.85
N ILE A 180 3.81 8.36 7.30
CA ILE A 180 3.67 7.02 6.76
C ILE A 180 4.43 6.05 7.65
N GLY A 181 3.79 4.95 8.05
CA GLY A 181 4.39 3.93 8.90
C GLY A 181 4.24 2.54 8.28
N PHE A 182 5.35 1.83 8.14
CA PHE A 182 5.42 0.48 7.59
C PHE A 182 5.61 -0.52 8.73
N PHE A 183 4.74 -1.53 8.80
CA PHE A 183 4.79 -2.61 9.77
C PHE A 183 4.97 -3.92 9.01
N GLY A 184 6.03 -4.66 9.29
CA GLY A 184 6.32 -5.88 8.55
C GLY A 184 7.67 -6.48 8.94
N ASP A 185 8.07 -7.48 8.16
CA ASP A 185 9.34 -8.19 8.30
C ASP A 185 9.83 -8.61 6.90
N ALA A 186 10.85 -7.94 6.39
CA ALA A 186 11.41 -8.22 5.05
C ALA A 186 11.75 -9.71 4.85
N MET A 187 12.17 -10.41 5.92
CA MET A 187 12.46 -11.84 5.87
C MET A 187 11.23 -12.75 5.76
N GLN A 188 10.02 -12.20 5.83
CA GLN A 188 8.74 -12.92 5.66
C GLN A 188 8.08 -12.64 4.31
N ALA A 189 8.74 -11.97 3.37
CA ALA A 189 8.22 -11.82 2.01
C ALA A 189 7.97 -13.21 1.41
N ILE A 190 6.74 -13.43 0.93
CA ILE A 190 6.31 -14.71 0.33
C ILE A 190 6.05 -14.59 -1.16
N TYR A 191 6.02 -13.37 -1.69
CA TYR A 191 5.79 -13.08 -3.10
C TYR A 191 7.04 -12.48 -3.73
N ASP A 192 7.46 -13.02 -4.86
CA ASP A 192 8.58 -12.47 -5.66
C ASP A 192 8.25 -11.10 -6.27
N THR A 193 6.96 -10.76 -6.37
CA THR A 193 6.46 -9.47 -6.87
C THR A 193 6.39 -8.39 -5.81
N GLY A 194 6.50 -8.75 -4.53
CA GLY A 194 6.57 -7.79 -3.43
C GLY A 194 7.90 -7.05 -3.43
N ILE A 195 7.92 -5.83 -2.91
CA ILE A 195 9.17 -5.07 -2.79
C ILE A 195 10.18 -5.76 -1.87
N GLY A 196 9.71 -6.68 -1.00
CA GLY A 196 10.50 -7.40 -0.01
C GLY A 196 11.12 -6.46 1.03
N ASP A 197 12.00 -5.58 0.59
CA ASP A 197 12.73 -4.64 1.44
C ASP A 197 12.61 -3.20 0.94
N ILE A 198 12.49 -2.27 1.88
CA ILE A 198 12.49 -0.82 1.64
C ILE A 198 13.83 -0.17 1.99
N ASP A 199 14.92 -0.95 2.02
CA ASP A 199 16.26 -0.47 2.39
C ASP A 199 16.74 0.70 1.54
N ALA A 200 16.37 0.76 0.27
CA ALA A 200 16.70 1.88 -0.61
C ALA A 200 16.14 3.23 -0.12
N TYR A 201 15.10 3.20 0.71
CA TYR A 201 14.44 4.40 1.26
C TYR A 201 14.84 4.67 2.71
N LYS A 202 15.60 3.78 3.36
CA LYS A 202 16.04 3.95 4.75
C LYS A 202 17.13 5.01 4.88
N GLY A 203 17.11 5.76 5.98
CA GLY A 203 18.15 6.74 6.31
C GLY A 203 17.68 7.76 7.35
N ASP A 204 18.59 8.66 7.71
CA ASP A 204 18.33 9.74 8.68
C ASP A 204 18.02 11.08 8.03
N GLY A 205 18.04 11.15 6.69
CA GLY A 205 17.73 12.33 5.92
C GLY A 205 16.25 12.69 5.94
N LYS A 206 15.94 13.94 5.56
CA LYS A 206 14.55 14.39 5.44
C LYS A 206 13.84 13.60 4.32
N GLY A 207 12.70 13.00 4.68
CA GLY A 207 11.91 12.19 3.74
C GLY A 207 12.33 10.72 3.66
N GLN A 208 13.37 10.32 4.39
CA GLN A 208 13.79 8.92 4.47
C GLN A 208 13.05 8.16 5.57
N VAL A 209 12.95 6.86 5.38
CA VAL A 209 12.31 5.93 6.34
C VAL A 209 13.27 5.65 7.49
N LYS A 210 12.84 5.94 8.71
CA LYS A 210 13.56 5.57 9.93
C LYS A 210 13.14 4.20 10.39
N GLU A 211 14.10 3.30 10.53
CA GLU A 211 13.82 1.96 11.02
C GLU A 211 13.71 1.92 12.55
N VAL A 212 12.65 1.27 13.02
CA VAL A 212 12.48 0.90 14.44
C VAL A 212 12.46 -0.63 14.52
N LYS A 213 13.48 -1.20 15.15
CA LYS A 213 13.61 -2.66 15.31
C LYS A 213 12.85 -3.14 16.55
N LYS A 214 12.09 -4.21 16.37
CA LYS A 214 11.36 -4.88 17.43
C LYS A 214 11.92 -6.28 17.63
N VAL A 215 12.66 -6.45 18.73
CA VAL A 215 13.46 -7.67 19.00
C VAL A 215 12.73 -8.69 19.90
N GLN A 216 11.75 -8.27 20.70
CA GLN A 216 11.05 -9.17 21.61
C GLN A 216 10.09 -10.09 20.87
N ASN A 217 10.22 -11.39 21.07
CA ASN A 217 9.30 -12.41 20.56
C ASN A 217 8.39 -12.89 21.71
N ARG A 218 7.08 -12.79 21.51
CA ARG A 218 6.06 -13.11 22.51
C ARG A 218 5.18 -14.30 22.12
N ARG A 219 5.56 -15.00 21.05
CA ARG A 219 4.75 -16.11 20.49
C ARG A 219 5.46 -17.45 20.53
N ASN A 220 6.74 -17.46 20.19
CA ASN A 220 7.45 -18.68 19.88
C ASN A 220 8.30 -19.16 21.05
N PRO A 221 8.43 -20.48 21.26
CA PRO A 221 9.38 -21.05 22.23
C PRO A 221 10.82 -20.65 21.92
N ARG A 222 11.67 -20.63 22.95
CA ARG A 222 13.10 -20.23 22.83
C ARG A 222 13.87 -21.01 21.75
N ALA A 223 13.61 -22.31 21.62
CA ALA A 223 14.25 -23.14 20.58
C ALA A 223 13.92 -22.64 19.17
N VAL A 224 12.66 -22.25 18.91
CA VAL A 224 12.22 -21.71 17.61
C VAL A 224 12.83 -20.33 17.37
N ILE A 225 12.90 -19.49 18.38
CA ILE A 225 13.57 -18.16 18.30
C ILE A 225 15.05 -18.32 17.96
N THR A 226 15.74 -19.26 18.62
CA THR A 226 17.16 -19.56 18.37
C THR A 226 17.36 -20.03 16.92
N LEU A 227 16.51 -20.91 16.43
CA LEU A 227 16.57 -21.38 15.04
C LEU A 227 16.30 -20.22 14.06
N ALA A 228 15.25 -19.43 14.30
CA ALA A 228 14.91 -18.28 13.46
C ALA A 228 16.07 -17.27 13.40
N ASN A 229 16.72 -16.97 14.52
CA ASN A 229 17.88 -16.07 14.57
C ASN A 229 19.07 -16.56 13.74
N ARG A 230 19.25 -17.89 13.62
CA ARG A 230 20.32 -18.46 12.77
C ARG A 230 20.02 -18.38 11.28
N LEU A 231 18.74 -18.30 10.91
CA LEU A 231 18.31 -18.20 9.51
C LEU A 231 18.23 -16.74 9.03
N ARG A 232 18.14 -15.78 9.95
CA ARG A 232 18.03 -14.37 9.61
C ARG A 232 19.35 -13.79 9.11
N THR A 233 19.28 -13.01 8.06
CA THR A 233 20.42 -12.31 7.43
C THR A 233 20.38 -10.79 7.60
N ASP A 234 19.28 -10.24 8.15
CA ASP A 234 19.02 -8.80 8.31
C ASP A 234 19.57 -8.20 9.61
N GLY A 235 20.29 -9.00 10.41
CA GLY A 235 20.89 -8.56 11.66
C GLY A 235 19.90 -8.30 12.81
N ILE A 236 18.62 -8.69 12.66
CA ILE A 236 17.65 -8.67 13.76
C ILE A 236 17.80 -9.93 14.59
N ILE A 237 18.22 -9.78 15.84
CA ILE A 237 18.27 -10.88 16.81
C ILE A 237 17.04 -10.76 17.72
N GLN A 238 16.17 -11.78 17.66
CA GLN A 238 14.99 -11.84 18.52
C GLN A 238 15.33 -12.41 19.89
N GLU A 239 14.69 -11.87 20.91
CA GLU A 239 14.80 -12.31 22.29
C GLU A 239 13.43 -12.84 22.78
N ALA A 240 13.43 -13.95 23.51
CA ALA A 240 12.21 -14.43 24.14
C ALA A 240 11.75 -13.41 25.20
N SER A 241 10.46 -13.02 25.19
CA SER A 241 9.92 -12.25 26.31
C SER A 241 9.88 -13.15 27.56
N GLY A 242 10.08 -12.57 28.76
CA GLY A 242 10.32 -13.30 30.00
C GLY A 242 9.31 -14.38 30.41
N ASP A 243 8.14 -14.44 29.77
CA ASP A 243 7.04 -15.35 30.08
C ASP A 243 7.00 -16.59 29.15
N ILE A 244 8.00 -16.78 28.29
CA ILE A 244 8.02 -17.88 27.31
C ILE A 244 9.14 -18.87 27.70
N THR A 245 8.74 -20.09 28.05
CA THR A 245 9.62 -21.23 28.30
C THR A 245 10.03 -21.94 27.00
#